data_9027b4c043743575af6496618c0abf30
#
_entry.id   9027b4c043743575af6496618c0abf30
#
_cell.length_a   1.000
_cell.length_b   1.000
_cell.length_c   1.000
_cell.angle_alpha   90.00
_cell.angle_beta   90.00
_cell.angle_gamma   90.00
#
_symmetry.space_group_name_H-M   'P 1'
#
loop_
_entity.id
_entity.type
_entity.pdbx_description
1 polymer ?
#
loop_
_entity_poly.entity_id
_entity_poly.type
_entity_poly.pdbx_seq_one_letter_code
_entity_poly.pdbx_strand_id
1 'polypeptide(L)'
;MKIKIIPSFLIIFFVIIFFVFFKGLQNSNIYKPNVNIEKNIPSFEAKIFDTNKKINSEEIFKNNKFYLLNIWASWCVPCKDEHFFLINLSKKKNIEIIGLNYKDSNKNANFFLKELDNPYKLILSDKDGTLAIQWGAYGVPETFLIQNKKIIKKIIGPIDKDILSQIKKLIK
;
A
#
# COMPACT_ATOMS: atom_id res chain seq x y z
N MET A 1 -62.54 8.40 -11.75
CA MET A 1 -61.25 7.86 -12.19
C MET A 1 -60.18 8.57 -11.39
N LYS A 2 -59.80 8.04 -10.20
CA LYS A 2 -58.75 8.64 -9.35
C LYS A 2 -57.42 8.17 -9.88
N ILE A 3 -56.72 9.04 -10.58
CA ILE A 3 -55.44 8.79 -11.20
C ILE A 3 -54.42 8.44 -10.09
N LYS A 4 -53.76 7.29 -10.26
CA LYS A 4 -52.68 6.84 -9.37
C LYS A 4 -51.41 7.66 -9.61
N ILE A 5 -51.42 8.95 -9.26
CA ILE A 5 -50.30 9.90 -9.48
C ILE A 5 -49.13 9.60 -8.52
N ILE A 6 -49.47 9.14 -7.30
CA ILE A 6 -48.46 8.85 -6.26
C ILE A 6 -47.45 7.77 -6.69
N PRO A 7 -47.82 6.59 -7.24
CA PRO A 7 -46.85 5.60 -7.65
C PRO A 7 -46.00 6.06 -8.83
N SER A 8 -46.53 6.88 -9.73
CA SER A 8 -45.79 7.43 -10.86
C SER A 8 -44.69 8.40 -10.40
N PHE A 9 -45.00 9.23 -9.40
CA PHE A 9 -44.04 10.18 -8.83
C PHE A 9 -42.90 9.45 -8.09
N LEU A 10 -43.20 8.38 -7.37
CA LEU A 10 -42.21 7.54 -6.70
C LEU A 10 -41.26 6.86 -7.70
N ILE A 11 -41.79 6.33 -8.81
CA ILE A 11 -40.95 5.71 -9.85
C ILE A 11 -40.00 6.73 -10.46
N ILE A 12 -40.51 7.93 -10.82
CA ILE A 12 -39.65 9.00 -11.36
C ILE A 12 -38.57 9.40 -10.37
N PHE A 13 -38.89 9.52 -9.08
CA PHE A 13 -37.94 9.85 -8.02
C PHE A 13 -36.81 8.81 -7.91
N PHE A 14 -37.14 7.52 -7.91
CA PHE A 14 -36.12 6.45 -7.87
C PHE A 14 -35.28 6.39 -9.15
N VAL A 15 -35.84 6.66 -10.31
CA VAL A 15 -35.11 6.74 -11.57
C VAL A 15 -34.10 7.90 -11.55
N ILE A 16 -34.50 9.06 -11.03
CA ILE A 16 -33.59 10.22 -10.90
C ILE A 16 -32.42 9.87 -9.93
N ILE A 17 -32.75 9.30 -8.78
CA ILE A 17 -31.73 8.86 -7.81
C ILE A 17 -30.78 7.85 -8.46
N PHE A 18 -31.30 6.85 -9.14
CA PHE A 18 -30.49 5.86 -9.85
C PHE A 18 -29.54 6.52 -10.86
N PHE A 19 -30.01 7.47 -11.67
CA PHE A 19 -29.19 8.18 -12.63
C PHE A 19 -28.11 9.05 -11.97
N VAL A 20 -28.43 9.70 -10.85
CA VAL A 20 -27.43 10.49 -10.09
C VAL A 20 -26.33 9.60 -9.53
N PHE A 21 -26.69 8.48 -8.91
CA PHE A 21 -25.70 7.52 -8.40
C PHE A 21 -24.91 6.86 -9.53
N PHE A 22 -25.57 6.49 -10.62
CA PHE A 22 -24.92 5.87 -11.78
C PHE A 22 -23.90 6.81 -12.42
N LYS A 23 -24.24 8.09 -12.64
CA LYS A 23 -23.27 9.11 -13.09
C LYS A 23 -22.17 9.38 -12.07
N GLY A 24 -22.50 9.41 -10.79
CA GLY A 24 -21.51 9.56 -9.71
C GLY A 24 -20.47 8.43 -9.70
N LEU A 25 -20.90 7.20 -9.92
CA LEU A 25 -20.02 6.03 -9.99
C LEU A 25 -19.15 6.02 -11.27
N GLN A 26 -19.69 6.47 -12.41
CA GLN A 26 -18.92 6.58 -13.66
C GLN A 26 -17.85 7.69 -13.60
N ASN A 27 -18.12 8.76 -12.88
CA ASN A 27 -17.21 9.89 -12.69
C ASN A 27 -16.44 9.77 -11.36
N SER A 28 -16.15 8.56 -10.91
CA SER A 28 -15.24 8.39 -9.79
C SER A 28 -13.89 9.01 -10.17
N ASN A 29 -13.67 10.27 -9.79
CA ASN A 29 -12.37 10.89 -9.79
C ASN A 29 -11.53 10.07 -8.79
N ILE A 30 -10.95 8.98 -9.28
CA ILE A 30 -9.90 8.29 -8.55
C ILE A 30 -8.82 9.35 -8.36
N TYR A 31 -8.76 9.91 -7.16
CA TYR A 31 -7.70 10.83 -6.77
C TYR A 31 -6.38 10.10 -7.03
N LYS A 32 -5.75 10.43 -8.16
CA LYS A 32 -4.37 10.02 -8.45
C LYS A 32 -3.50 11.09 -7.80
N PRO A 33 -2.98 10.88 -6.60
CA PRO A 33 -2.04 11.83 -6.01
C PRO A 33 -0.90 12.01 -7.00
N ASN A 34 -0.55 13.27 -7.31
CA ASN A 34 0.60 13.59 -8.15
C ASN A 34 1.85 12.98 -7.53
N VAL A 35 2.40 11.95 -8.17
CA VAL A 35 3.45 11.07 -7.68
C VAL A 35 4.85 11.62 -8.01
N ASN A 36 5.00 12.90 -8.26
CA ASN A 36 6.32 13.54 -8.27
C ASN A 36 6.65 13.96 -6.84
N ILE A 37 7.08 13.00 -6.03
CA ILE A 37 7.36 13.23 -4.62
C ILE A 37 8.87 13.07 -4.40
N GLU A 38 9.64 14.12 -4.60
CA GLU A 38 10.91 14.27 -3.90
C GLU A 38 10.63 14.73 -2.44
N LYS A 39 9.87 13.95 -1.71
CA LYS A 39 9.55 14.22 -0.30
C LYS A 39 10.50 13.42 0.58
N ASN A 40 11.04 14.06 1.62
CA ASN A 40 11.79 13.34 2.64
C ASN A 40 10.93 12.25 3.29
N ILE A 41 11.54 11.13 3.65
CA ILE A 41 10.89 10.11 4.47
C ILE A 41 10.47 10.71 5.81
N PRO A 42 9.36 10.26 6.44
CA PRO A 42 9.01 10.67 7.79
C PRO A 42 10.06 10.20 8.79
N SER A 43 10.30 10.99 9.83
CA SER A 43 11.04 10.54 11.00
C SER A 43 10.10 9.74 11.89
N PHE A 44 10.48 8.49 12.23
CA PHE A 44 9.67 7.61 13.06
C PHE A 44 10.54 6.64 13.86
N GLU A 45 9.97 6.09 14.92
CA GLU A 45 10.45 4.91 15.63
C GLU A 45 9.43 3.79 15.44
N ALA A 46 9.89 2.60 15.10
CA ALA A 46 9.05 1.44 14.88
C ALA A 46 9.52 0.25 15.72
N LYS A 47 8.59 -0.60 16.10
CA LYS A 47 8.90 -1.89 16.69
C LYS A 47 9.29 -2.89 15.59
N ILE A 48 10.42 -3.58 15.77
CA ILE A 48 10.78 -4.68 14.88
C ILE A 48 9.80 -5.83 15.09
N PHE A 49 9.25 -6.34 14.01
CA PHE A 49 8.26 -7.40 14.01
C PHE A 49 8.73 -8.62 14.81
N ASP A 50 7.82 -9.17 15.59
CA ASP A 50 8.04 -10.36 16.45
C ASP A 50 9.20 -10.22 17.47
N THR A 51 9.54 -8.98 17.83
CA THR A 51 10.54 -8.68 18.86
C THR A 51 10.07 -7.57 19.78
N ASN A 52 10.83 -7.30 20.87
CA ASN A 52 10.64 -6.13 21.73
C ASN A 52 11.58 -4.97 21.38
N LYS A 53 12.40 -5.13 20.34
CA LYS A 53 13.35 -4.11 19.91
C LYS A 53 12.66 -3.03 19.08
N LYS A 54 13.14 -1.81 19.21
CA LYS A 54 12.73 -0.67 18.40
C LYS A 54 13.91 -0.24 17.51
N ILE A 55 13.56 0.41 16.40
CA ILE A 55 14.51 0.94 15.43
C ILE A 55 13.95 2.24 14.88
N ASN A 56 14.80 3.21 14.59
CA ASN A 56 14.38 4.48 14.01
C ASN A 56 14.64 4.54 12.49
N SER A 57 13.99 5.50 11.83
CA SER A 57 14.09 5.68 10.39
C SER A 57 15.53 5.93 9.92
N GLU A 58 16.35 6.62 10.71
CA GLU A 58 17.76 6.91 10.37
C GLU A 58 18.62 5.66 10.31
N GLU A 59 18.38 4.72 11.23
CA GLU A 59 19.07 3.43 11.26
C GLU A 59 18.65 2.51 10.12
N ILE A 60 17.41 2.57 9.68
CA ILE A 60 16.88 1.77 8.57
C ILE A 60 17.45 2.26 7.24
N PHE A 61 17.31 3.58 6.97
CA PHE A 61 17.61 4.19 5.67
C PHE A 61 18.98 4.89 5.63
N LYS A 62 20.00 4.28 6.23
CA LYS A 62 21.33 4.88 6.42
C LYS A 62 22.26 4.80 5.21
N ASN A 63 22.01 3.92 4.27
CA ASN A 63 22.90 3.67 3.12
C ASN A 63 22.37 4.33 1.84
N ASN A 64 23.25 4.56 0.85
CA ASN A 64 22.89 5.09 -0.47
C ASN A 64 22.28 4.02 -1.40
N LYS A 65 21.70 2.96 -0.83
CA LYS A 65 20.95 1.94 -1.59
C LYS A 65 19.54 2.42 -1.89
N PHE A 66 18.90 1.71 -2.81
CA PHE A 66 17.46 1.79 -2.94
C PHE A 66 16.78 0.97 -1.84
N TYR A 67 15.71 1.52 -1.29
CA TYR A 67 14.84 0.82 -0.36
C TYR A 67 13.43 0.78 -0.92
N LEU A 68 12.75 -0.33 -0.69
CA LEU A 68 11.35 -0.49 -1.01
C LEU A 68 10.60 -0.71 0.32
N LEU A 69 9.89 0.30 0.81
CA LEU A 69 9.00 0.11 1.94
C LEU A 69 7.64 -0.35 1.40
N ASN A 70 7.26 -1.57 1.75
CA ASN A 70 5.98 -2.17 1.35
C ASN A 70 5.08 -2.31 2.59
N ILE A 71 3.90 -1.70 2.54
CA ILE A 71 2.89 -1.78 3.58
C ILE A 71 1.95 -2.93 3.23
N TRP A 72 1.88 -3.94 4.11
CA TRP A 72 1.20 -5.19 3.83
C TRP A 72 0.51 -5.77 5.07
N ALA A 73 -0.38 -6.75 4.83
CA ALA A 73 -0.98 -7.55 5.89
C ALA A 73 -1.30 -8.96 5.38
N SER A 74 -1.35 -9.95 6.28
CA SER A 74 -1.67 -11.33 5.92
C SER A 74 -3.13 -11.51 5.46
N TRP A 75 -4.03 -10.65 5.91
CA TRP A 75 -5.45 -10.66 5.52
C TRP A 75 -5.73 -9.93 4.20
N CYS A 76 -4.72 -9.31 3.59
CA CYS A 76 -4.84 -8.52 2.37
C CYS A 76 -4.66 -9.41 1.12
N VAL A 77 -5.73 -9.68 0.39
CA VAL A 77 -5.68 -10.50 -0.82
C VAL A 77 -4.76 -9.91 -1.91
N PRO A 78 -4.84 -8.61 -2.27
CA PRO A 78 -3.92 -8.04 -3.26
C PRO A 78 -2.45 -8.06 -2.82
N CYS A 79 -2.17 -8.07 -1.51
CA CYS A 79 -0.79 -8.22 -1.01
C CYS A 79 -0.22 -9.62 -1.33
N LYS A 80 -1.09 -10.64 -1.33
CA LYS A 80 -0.72 -12.00 -1.74
C LYS A 80 -0.40 -12.04 -3.24
N ASP A 81 -1.17 -11.34 -4.06
CA ASP A 81 -0.99 -11.31 -5.51
C ASP A 81 0.32 -10.65 -5.91
N GLU A 82 0.74 -9.58 -5.22
CA GLU A 82 2.02 -8.90 -5.50
C GLU A 82 3.25 -9.63 -4.94
N HIS A 83 3.08 -10.56 -4.01
CA HIS A 83 4.16 -11.14 -3.21
C HIS A 83 5.27 -11.78 -4.05
N PHE A 84 4.90 -12.47 -5.13
CA PHE A 84 5.85 -13.04 -6.10
C PHE A 84 6.79 -11.98 -6.70
N PHE A 85 6.28 -10.77 -6.97
CA PHE A 85 7.08 -9.68 -7.52
C PHE A 85 8.06 -9.10 -6.48
N LEU A 86 7.65 -9.05 -5.21
CA LEU A 86 8.54 -8.67 -4.09
C LEU A 86 9.67 -9.69 -3.92
N ILE A 87 9.40 -11.00 -3.97
CA ILE A 87 10.42 -12.06 -3.98
C ILE A 87 11.40 -11.87 -5.14
N ASN A 88 10.91 -11.50 -6.33
CA ASN A 88 11.78 -11.24 -7.49
C ASN A 88 12.70 -10.03 -7.26
N LEU A 89 12.17 -8.97 -6.65
CA LEU A 89 12.95 -7.75 -6.32
C LEU A 89 13.97 -8.01 -5.21
N SER A 90 13.64 -8.81 -4.20
CA SER A 90 14.53 -9.07 -3.05
C SER A 90 15.85 -9.77 -3.46
N LYS A 91 15.87 -10.44 -4.61
CA LYS A 91 17.07 -11.07 -5.18
C LYS A 91 18.06 -10.07 -5.79
N LYS A 92 17.71 -8.79 -5.92
CA LYS A 92 18.59 -7.74 -6.45
C LYS A 92 19.49 -7.17 -5.36
N LYS A 93 20.79 -7.00 -5.67
CA LYS A 93 21.80 -6.56 -4.69
C LYS A 93 21.71 -5.07 -4.31
N ASN A 94 21.12 -4.25 -5.21
CA ASN A 94 21.06 -2.78 -5.07
C ASN A 94 19.78 -2.26 -4.42
N ILE A 95 18.87 -3.13 -3.99
CA ILE A 95 17.63 -2.76 -3.30
C ILE A 95 17.45 -3.60 -2.04
N GLU A 96 16.95 -3.00 -0.99
CA GLU A 96 16.52 -3.69 0.23
C GLU A 96 15.03 -3.48 0.44
N ILE A 97 14.29 -4.56 0.73
CA ILE A 97 12.84 -4.49 0.95
C ILE A 97 12.56 -4.49 2.43
N ILE A 98 11.83 -3.47 2.88
CA ILE A 98 11.36 -3.31 4.27
C ILE A 98 9.85 -3.54 4.26
N GLY A 99 9.38 -4.48 5.07
CA GLY A 99 7.94 -4.72 5.26
C GLY A 99 7.41 -3.89 6.41
N LEU A 100 6.31 -3.18 6.22
CA LEU A 100 5.52 -2.59 7.29
C LEU A 100 4.25 -3.40 7.46
N ASN A 101 4.20 -4.26 8.49
CA ASN A 101 3.06 -5.14 8.75
C ASN A 101 1.95 -4.36 9.46
N TYR A 102 0.88 -4.09 8.73
CA TYR A 102 -0.20 -3.18 9.08
C TYR A 102 -1.38 -3.90 9.72
N LYS A 103 -1.71 -3.54 10.97
CA LYS A 103 -2.90 -4.02 11.70
C LYS A 103 -3.12 -5.53 11.59
N ASP A 104 -2.06 -6.29 11.84
CA ASP A 104 -2.06 -7.73 11.65
C ASP A 104 -1.60 -8.47 12.93
N SER A 105 -1.94 -9.75 13.06
CA SER A 105 -1.44 -10.59 14.14
C SER A 105 -0.10 -11.22 13.74
N ASN A 106 0.83 -11.33 14.70
CA ASN A 106 2.12 -11.98 14.45
C ASN A 106 1.93 -13.44 13.97
N LYS A 107 0.95 -14.14 14.51
CA LYS A 107 0.66 -15.52 14.09
C LYS A 107 0.29 -15.62 12.61
N ASN A 108 -0.64 -14.79 12.15
CA ASN A 108 -1.10 -14.81 10.76
C ASN A 108 -0.02 -14.29 9.80
N ALA A 109 0.68 -13.23 10.19
CA ALA A 109 1.80 -12.68 9.40
C ALA A 109 2.93 -13.71 9.24
N ASN A 110 3.32 -14.41 10.32
CA ASN A 110 4.32 -15.48 10.25
C ASN A 110 3.85 -16.66 9.39
N PHE A 111 2.58 -17.04 9.47
CA PHE A 111 2.00 -18.07 8.60
C PHE A 111 2.07 -17.67 7.12
N PHE A 112 1.67 -16.43 6.79
CA PHE A 112 1.73 -15.87 5.44
C PHE A 112 3.16 -15.92 4.87
N LEU A 113 4.16 -15.48 5.64
CA LEU A 113 5.56 -15.48 5.21
C LEU A 113 6.16 -16.87 5.11
N LYS A 114 5.68 -17.84 5.90
CA LYS A 114 6.09 -19.24 5.80
C LYS A 114 5.56 -19.91 4.54
N GLU A 115 4.32 -19.59 4.14
CA GLU A 115 3.67 -20.18 2.96
C GLU A 115 4.18 -19.57 1.64
N LEU A 116 4.57 -18.29 1.64
CA LEU A 116 4.86 -17.53 0.42
C LEU A 116 6.32 -17.06 0.32
N ASP A 117 7.20 -17.51 1.21
CA ASP A 117 8.56 -17.01 1.43
C ASP A 117 8.61 -15.55 1.95
N ASN A 118 9.76 -15.14 2.45
CA ASN A 118 9.96 -13.82 3.03
C ASN A 118 10.86 -12.92 2.15
N PRO A 119 10.30 -11.91 1.47
CA PRO A 119 11.08 -10.98 0.65
C PRO A 119 11.77 -9.88 1.46
N TYR A 120 11.41 -9.71 2.73
CA TYR A 120 11.78 -8.56 3.55
C TYR A 120 13.12 -8.76 4.25
N LYS A 121 14.01 -7.78 4.13
CA LYS A 121 15.24 -7.71 4.92
C LYS A 121 14.98 -7.37 6.39
N LEU A 122 13.94 -6.56 6.61
CA LEU A 122 13.47 -6.12 7.92
C LEU A 122 11.94 -6.00 7.85
N ILE A 123 11.26 -6.38 8.92
CA ILE A 123 9.82 -6.18 9.05
C ILE A 123 9.58 -5.31 10.28
N LEU A 124 8.77 -4.27 10.10
CA LEU A 124 8.30 -3.36 11.12
C LEU A 124 6.86 -3.70 11.49
N SER A 125 6.50 -3.54 12.75
CA SER A 125 5.15 -3.78 13.25
C SER A 125 4.39 -2.45 13.39
N ASP A 126 3.23 -2.35 12.76
CA ASP A 126 2.30 -1.21 12.82
C ASP A 126 0.92 -1.70 13.30
N LYS A 127 0.82 -2.02 14.60
CA LYS A 127 -0.38 -2.63 15.18
C LYS A 127 -1.61 -1.73 15.18
N ASP A 128 -1.42 -0.44 15.31
CA ASP A 128 -2.48 0.57 15.34
C ASP A 128 -2.67 1.30 14.00
N GLY A 129 -1.73 1.17 13.06
CA GLY A 129 -1.75 1.82 11.76
C GLY A 129 -1.17 3.24 11.75
N THR A 130 -0.56 3.67 12.84
CA THR A 130 -0.01 5.03 12.98
C THR A 130 1.14 5.28 12.01
N LEU A 131 2.03 4.29 11.82
CA LEU A 131 3.15 4.41 10.89
C LEU A 131 2.68 4.53 9.44
N ALA A 132 1.70 3.73 9.02
CA ALA A 132 1.13 3.82 7.69
C ALA A 132 0.56 5.23 7.42
N ILE A 133 -0.13 5.83 8.40
CA ILE A 133 -0.63 7.21 8.31
C ILE A 133 0.51 8.21 8.18
N GLN A 134 1.61 8.08 8.93
CA GLN A 134 2.78 8.96 8.83
C GLN A 134 3.42 8.91 7.44
N TRP A 135 3.41 7.74 6.79
CA TRP A 135 3.84 7.57 5.40
C TRP A 135 2.82 8.12 4.39
N GLY A 136 1.63 8.55 4.84
CA GLY A 136 0.55 9.01 3.98
C GLY A 136 -0.06 7.87 3.17
N ALA A 137 -0.09 6.67 3.72
CA ALA A 137 -0.75 5.53 3.09
C ALA A 137 -2.26 5.59 3.32
N TYR A 138 -3.01 5.10 2.35
CA TYR A 138 -4.48 5.03 2.38
C TYR A 138 -5.00 3.62 2.65
N GLY A 139 -4.17 2.61 2.43
CA GLY A 139 -4.55 1.21 2.59
C GLY A 139 -3.39 0.25 2.32
N VAL A 140 -3.73 -1.01 2.09
CA VAL A 140 -2.78 -2.07 1.74
C VAL A 140 -3.20 -2.76 0.44
N PRO A 141 -2.25 -3.13 -0.44
CA PRO A 141 -0.84 -2.80 -0.36
C PRO A 141 -0.53 -1.39 -0.85
N GLU A 142 0.46 -0.75 -0.25
CA GLU A 142 1.09 0.44 -0.79
C GLU A 142 2.61 0.31 -0.67
N THR A 143 3.33 0.84 -1.67
CA THR A 143 4.78 0.68 -1.73
C THR A 143 5.47 2.00 -2.03
N PHE A 144 6.54 2.28 -1.30
CA PHE A 144 7.37 3.49 -1.45
C PHE A 144 8.77 3.10 -1.88
N LEU A 145 9.20 3.58 -3.05
CA LEU A 145 10.59 3.48 -3.49
C LEU A 145 11.36 4.68 -2.95
N ILE A 146 12.44 4.41 -2.25
CA ILE A 146 13.21 5.39 -1.49
C ILE A 146 14.67 5.33 -1.94
N GLN A 147 15.29 6.49 -2.10
CA GLN A 147 16.72 6.66 -2.32
C GLN A 147 17.19 7.92 -1.60
N ASN A 148 18.36 7.89 -0.97
CA ASN A 148 18.95 9.02 -0.26
C ASN A 148 17.97 9.69 0.72
N LYS A 149 17.20 8.87 1.47
CA LYS A 149 16.17 9.30 2.42
C LYS A 149 15.03 10.12 1.77
N LYS A 150 14.86 10.05 0.45
CA LYS A 150 13.76 10.67 -0.28
C LYS A 150 12.87 9.61 -0.92
N ILE A 151 11.57 9.83 -0.86
CA ILE A 151 10.58 9.03 -1.58
C ILE A 151 10.63 9.47 -3.04
N ILE A 152 11.09 8.58 -3.93
CA ILE A 152 11.18 8.85 -5.37
C ILE A 152 9.98 8.31 -6.15
N LYS A 153 9.25 7.35 -5.57
CA LYS A 153 8.02 6.84 -6.15
C LYS A 153 7.11 6.26 -5.06
N LYS A 154 5.81 6.57 -5.16
CA LYS A 154 4.74 5.93 -4.39
C LYS A 154 3.91 5.08 -5.36
N ILE A 155 3.58 3.87 -4.95
CA ILE A 155 2.75 2.91 -5.66
C ILE A 155 1.55 2.61 -4.78
N ILE A 156 0.34 2.85 -5.28
CA ILE A 156 -0.92 2.56 -4.60
C ILE A 156 -1.53 1.32 -5.25
N GLY A 157 -1.84 0.33 -4.44
CA GLY A 157 -2.27 -0.98 -4.91
C GLY A 157 -1.11 -1.94 -5.21
N PRO A 158 -1.41 -3.15 -5.70
CA PRO A 158 -0.43 -4.21 -5.86
C PRO A 158 0.59 -3.93 -6.98
N ILE A 159 1.82 -4.38 -6.76
CA ILE A 159 2.85 -4.40 -7.79
C ILE A 159 2.48 -5.47 -8.83
N ASP A 160 2.43 -5.07 -10.08
CA ASP A 160 2.25 -5.92 -11.25
C ASP A 160 3.53 -5.98 -12.10
N LYS A 161 3.44 -6.62 -13.28
CA LYS A 161 4.56 -6.75 -14.23
C LYS A 161 5.06 -5.39 -14.74
N ASP A 162 4.16 -4.46 -14.99
CA ASP A 162 4.50 -3.14 -15.53
C ASP A 162 5.17 -2.28 -14.47
N ILE A 163 4.64 -2.27 -13.25
CA ILE A 163 5.22 -1.60 -12.09
C ILE A 163 6.58 -2.19 -11.75
N LEU A 164 6.71 -3.53 -11.76
CA LEU A 164 7.99 -4.21 -11.57
C LEU A 164 9.03 -3.74 -12.60
N SER A 165 8.65 -3.65 -13.88
CA SER A 165 9.52 -3.17 -14.96
C SER A 165 9.97 -1.72 -14.71
N GLN A 166 9.05 -0.84 -14.28
CA GLN A 166 9.36 0.55 -13.92
C GLN A 166 10.33 0.63 -12.75
N ILE A 167 10.09 -0.13 -11.67
CA ILE A 167 11.01 -0.19 -10.51
C ILE A 167 12.40 -0.64 -10.98
N LYS A 168 12.50 -1.72 -11.77
CA LYS A 168 13.77 -2.23 -12.29
C LYS A 168 14.54 -1.22 -13.13
N LYS A 169 13.86 -0.31 -13.84
CA LYS A 169 14.49 0.79 -14.59
C LYS A 169 15.06 1.86 -13.67
N LEU A 170 14.38 2.18 -12.57
CA LEU A 170 14.78 3.22 -11.63
C LEU A 170 15.96 2.79 -10.74
N ILE A 171 16.09 1.50 -10.44
CA ILE A 171 17.13 0.96 -9.55
C ILE A 171 18.39 0.45 -10.30
N LYS A 172 18.50 0.75 -11.58
CA LYS A 172 19.72 0.43 -12.37
C LYS A 172 20.90 1.32 -11.95
#